data_9a25680f7ca23e19de8734f1263a970f
#
_entry.id   9a25680f7ca23e19de8734f1263a970f
#
_cell.length_a   1.000
_cell.length_b   1.000
_cell.length_c   1.000
_cell.angle_alpha   90.00
_cell.angle_beta   90.00
_cell.angle_gamma   90.00
#
_symmetry.space_group_name_H-M   'P 1'
#
loop_
_entity.id
_entity.type
_entity.pdbx_description
1 polymer ?
#
loop_
_entity_poly.entity_id
_entity_poly.type
_entity_poly.pdbx_seq_one_letter_code
_entity_poly.pdbx_strand_id
1 'polypeptide(L)'
;MTGSALAAQVVVIAKAPVPGRVKTRLTPPFTPEEAASLAEAALADTLAAVGRTDVARRVLALDGAPGPWLPAGFDVIEQRGGGLDERIANALLDARARVPLPAVLIGMDTPQVTPGLLTDAAAPLVSAAADATFGFAEDGGFWLLGLREVDPALLLGVPMSRPDTGSHQLLRLERAGLKIELVPELTDVDTAEEAERIAAQIPESGFARRLTGLRLPASVRLRDSDLQILRFGIVQLRLVVSIAGWREVRAVSSQ
;
A
#
# COMPACT_ATOMS: atom_id res chain seq x y z
N MET A 1 -8.40 10.10 -26.59
CA MET A 1 -7.64 8.92 -27.02
C MET A 1 -7.64 7.94 -25.85
N THR A 2 -8.52 6.95 -25.86
CA THR A 2 -8.50 5.85 -24.88
C THR A 2 -7.27 4.99 -25.21
N GLY A 3 -6.16 5.24 -24.51
CA GLY A 3 -5.00 4.36 -24.57
C GLY A 3 -5.42 2.95 -24.18
N SER A 4 -4.92 1.94 -24.88
CA SER A 4 -5.11 0.55 -24.48
C SER A 4 -4.38 0.31 -23.16
N ALA A 5 -5.02 -0.35 -22.21
CA ALA A 5 -4.39 -0.73 -20.94
C ALA A 5 -3.07 -1.48 -21.19
N LEU A 6 -2.07 -1.22 -20.37
CA LEU A 6 -0.79 -1.94 -20.43
C LEU A 6 -1.03 -3.45 -20.28
N ALA A 7 -0.44 -4.25 -21.16
CA ALA A 7 -0.51 -5.71 -21.10
C ALA A 7 0.34 -6.26 -19.94
N ALA A 8 0.05 -5.80 -18.71
CA ALA A 8 0.72 -6.15 -17.48
C ALA A 8 -0.31 -6.43 -16.38
N GLN A 9 0.12 -7.02 -15.29
CA GLN A 9 -0.66 -7.18 -14.08
C GLN A 9 0.06 -6.59 -12.87
N VAL A 10 -0.72 -5.96 -11.97
CA VAL A 10 -0.22 -5.51 -10.66
C VAL A 10 -0.71 -6.49 -9.59
N VAL A 11 0.21 -7.00 -8.80
CA VAL A 11 -0.04 -7.95 -7.70
C VAL A 11 0.25 -7.23 -6.39
N VAL A 12 -0.78 -7.03 -5.57
CA VAL A 12 -0.61 -6.52 -4.20
C VAL A 12 -0.51 -7.71 -3.26
N ILE A 13 0.61 -7.83 -2.53
CA ILE A 13 0.72 -8.84 -1.47
C ILE A 13 0.35 -8.21 -0.14
N ALA A 14 -0.67 -8.76 0.55
CA ALA A 14 -1.23 -8.17 1.75
C ALA A 14 -1.68 -9.20 2.78
N LYS A 15 -1.66 -8.81 4.06
CA LYS A 15 -2.38 -9.50 5.13
C LYS A 15 -3.69 -8.77 5.41
N ALA A 16 -4.74 -9.52 5.70
CA ALA A 16 -5.98 -8.93 6.20
C ALA A 16 -5.68 -8.11 7.48
N PRO A 17 -6.19 -6.86 7.58
CA PRO A 17 -5.89 -5.95 8.69
C PRO A 17 -6.61 -6.39 9.98
N VAL A 18 -6.04 -7.37 10.67
CA VAL A 18 -6.59 -7.93 11.93
C VAL A 18 -5.77 -7.40 13.12
N PRO A 19 -6.41 -6.88 14.18
CA PRO A 19 -5.73 -6.40 15.39
C PRO A 19 -4.75 -7.43 15.96
N GLY A 20 -3.55 -6.97 16.32
CA GLY A 20 -2.47 -7.80 16.84
C GLY A 20 -1.75 -8.70 15.81
N ARG A 21 -2.22 -8.75 14.55
CA ARG A 21 -1.59 -9.55 13.47
C ARG A 21 -0.87 -8.71 12.42
N VAL A 22 -1.18 -7.41 12.34
CA VAL A 22 -0.57 -6.46 11.41
C VAL A 22 -0.02 -5.24 12.17
N LYS A 23 1.05 -4.64 11.64
CA LYS A 23 1.64 -3.39 12.15
C LYS A 23 1.87 -3.36 13.66
N THR A 24 2.34 -4.45 14.23
CA THR A 24 2.62 -4.58 15.67
C THR A 24 3.70 -3.60 16.16
N ARG A 25 4.57 -3.10 15.28
CA ARG A 25 5.58 -2.06 15.59
C ARG A 25 4.97 -0.67 15.76
N LEU A 26 3.72 -0.45 15.35
CA LEU A 26 2.98 0.76 15.68
C LEU A 26 2.47 0.75 17.14
N THR A 27 2.54 -0.37 17.84
CA THR A 27 2.10 -0.52 19.22
C THR A 27 3.31 -0.65 20.17
N PRO A 28 3.60 0.35 21.04
CA PRO A 28 2.98 1.67 21.16
C PRO A 28 3.40 2.64 20.04
N PRO A 29 2.79 3.83 19.88
CA PRO A 29 1.79 4.45 20.75
C PRO A 29 0.33 4.05 20.47
N PHE A 30 0.06 3.37 19.34
CA PHE A 30 -1.28 2.95 18.96
C PHE A 30 -1.68 1.65 19.66
N THR A 31 -2.99 1.46 19.89
CA THR A 31 -3.51 0.14 20.29
C THR A 31 -3.46 -0.84 19.11
N PRO A 32 -3.58 -2.17 19.33
CA PRO A 32 -3.65 -3.13 18.23
C PRO A 32 -4.80 -2.86 17.24
N GLU A 33 -5.95 -2.36 17.71
CA GLU A 33 -7.11 -1.98 16.91
C GLU A 33 -6.82 -0.73 16.07
N GLU A 34 -6.16 0.26 16.65
CA GLU A 34 -5.74 1.48 15.95
C GLU A 34 -4.69 1.16 14.90
N ALA A 35 -3.69 0.33 15.21
CA ALA A 35 -2.68 -0.13 14.26
C ALA A 35 -3.30 -0.92 13.08
N ALA A 36 -4.25 -1.80 13.35
CA ALA A 36 -4.98 -2.51 12.31
C ALA A 36 -5.80 -1.57 11.43
N SER A 37 -6.43 -0.54 12.02
CA SER A 37 -7.18 0.46 11.27
C SER A 37 -6.31 1.37 10.39
N LEU A 38 -5.07 1.64 10.81
CA LEU A 38 -4.07 2.33 9.98
C LEU A 38 -3.60 1.43 8.83
N ALA A 39 -3.35 0.14 9.10
CA ALA A 39 -3.02 -0.84 8.06
C ALA A 39 -4.14 -0.99 7.02
N GLU A 40 -5.41 -0.98 7.47
CA GLU A 40 -6.57 -1.01 6.58
C GLU A 40 -6.63 0.23 5.69
N ALA A 41 -6.42 1.42 6.25
CA ALA A 41 -6.41 2.66 5.48
C ALA A 41 -5.25 2.71 4.48
N ALA A 42 -4.05 2.26 4.85
CA ALA A 42 -2.90 2.17 3.96
C ALA A 42 -3.17 1.18 2.81
N LEU A 43 -3.71 0.00 3.10
CA LEU A 43 -4.09 -1.00 2.10
C LEU A 43 -5.17 -0.45 1.16
N ALA A 44 -6.20 0.23 1.68
CA ALA A 44 -7.26 0.82 0.86
C ALA A 44 -6.72 1.89 -0.10
N ASP A 45 -5.82 2.76 0.35
CA ASP A 45 -5.17 3.76 -0.51
C ASP A 45 -4.29 3.11 -1.59
N THR A 46 -3.52 2.08 -1.22
CA THR A 46 -2.71 1.28 -2.17
C THR A 46 -3.60 0.63 -3.23
N LEU A 47 -4.67 -0.05 -2.82
CA LEU A 47 -5.62 -0.69 -3.76
C LEU A 47 -6.33 0.35 -4.64
N ALA A 48 -6.65 1.53 -4.09
CA ALA A 48 -7.23 2.61 -4.88
C ALA A 48 -6.26 3.14 -5.95
N ALA A 49 -4.97 3.23 -5.66
CA ALA A 49 -3.94 3.60 -6.64
C ALA A 49 -3.82 2.54 -7.73
N VAL A 50 -3.74 1.25 -7.36
CA VAL A 50 -3.73 0.12 -8.30
C VAL A 50 -5.01 0.09 -9.14
N GLY A 51 -6.18 0.36 -8.53
CA GLY A 51 -7.47 0.43 -9.22
C GLY A 51 -7.52 1.49 -10.32
N ARG A 52 -6.79 2.59 -10.15
CA ARG A 52 -6.68 3.69 -11.13
C ARG A 52 -5.54 3.50 -12.14
N THR A 53 -4.67 2.51 -11.95
CA THR A 53 -3.60 2.22 -12.91
C THR A 53 -4.18 1.51 -14.13
N ASP A 54 -3.83 1.98 -15.33
CA ASP A 54 -4.33 1.43 -16.59
C ASP A 54 -3.55 0.19 -17.01
N VAL A 55 -3.83 -0.92 -16.31
CA VAL A 55 -3.24 -2.25 -16.52
C VAL A 55 -4.32 -3.28 -16.81
N ALA A 56 -3.96 -4.33 -17.55
CA ALA A 56 -4.88 -5.37 -17.96
C ALA A 56 -5.48 -6.15 -16.78
N ARG A 57 -4.73 -6.29 -15.68
CA ARG A 57 -5.20 -7.10 -14.54
C ARG A 57 -4.67 -6.58 -13.20
N ARG A 58 -5.51 -6.70 -12.17
CA ARG A 58 -5.22 -6.34 -10.77
C ARG A 58 -5.46 -7.57 -9.91
N VAL A 59 -4.44 -7.94 -9.12
CA VAL A 59 -4.47 -9.13 -8.28
C VAL A 59 -4.19 -8.74 -6.84
N LEU A 60 -4.94 -9.30 -5.90
CA LEU A 60 -4.67 -9.22 -4.47
C LEU A 60 -4.28 -10.62 -3.97
N ALA A 61 -3.01 -10.81 -3.63
CA ALA A 61 -2.53 -11.99 -2.93
C ALA A 61 -2.69 -11.78 -1.42
N LEU A 62 -3.72 -12.40 -0.83
CA LEU A 62 -4.20 -12.10 0.51
C LEU A 62 -3.93 -13.25 1.49
N ASP A 63 -3.33 -12.91 2.64
CA ASP A 63 -3.30 -13.78 3.84
C ASP A 63 -4.47 -13.37 4.75
N GLY A 64 -5.55 -14.14 4.74
CA GLY A 64 -6.78 -13.91 5.48
C GLY A 64 -8.00 -13.70 4.58
N ALA A 65 -9.09 -13.15 5.13
CA ALA A 65 -10.33 -12.92 4.41
C ALA A 65 -10.43 -11.48 3.85
N PRO A 66 -10.99 -11.30 2.65
CA PRO A 66 -11.29 -9.96 2.15
C PRO A 66 -12.32 -9.25 3.02
N GLY A 67 -12.19 -7.91 3.09
CA GLY A 67 -13.07 -7.05 3.86
C GLY A 67 -13.67 -5.91 3.03
N PRO A 68 -14.43 -4.99 3.64
CA PRO A 68 -15.06 -3.85 2.96
C PRO A 68 -14.06 -2.90 2.28
N TRP A 69 -12.79 -2.95 2.66
CA TRP A 69 -11.70 -2.18 2.10
C TRP A 69 -11.26 -2.64 0.70
N LEU A 70 -11.72 -3.81 0.23
CA LEU A 70 -11.38 -4.33 -1.09
C LEU A 70 -12.32 -3.74 -2.16
N PRO A 71 -11.81 -2.93 -3.09
CA PRO A 71 -12.63 -2.41 -4.18
C PRO A 71 -12.92 -3.49 -5.22
N ALA A 72 -13.95 -3.29 -6.03
CA ALA A 72 -14.25 -4.14 -7.19
C ALA A 72 -13.10 -4.11 -8.23
N GLY A 73 -13.01 -5.15 -9.05
CA GLY A 73 -12.03 -5.25 -10.15
C GLY A 73 -10.69 -5.86 -9.78
N PHE A 74 -10.59 -6.49 -8.62
CA PHE A 74 -9.44 -7.29 -8.20
C PHE A 74 -9.76 -8.78 -8.25
N ASP A 75 -8.82 -9.55 -8.81
CA ASP A 75 -8.78 -11.00 -8.61
C ASP A 75 -8.10 -11.30 -7.27
N VAL A 76 -8.78 -12.01 -6.38
CA VAL A 76 -8.20 -12.43 -5.11
C VAL A 76 -7.60 -13.82 -5.26
N ILE A 77 -6.36 -13.97 -4.78
CA ILE A 77 -5.67 -15.25 -4.63
C ILE A 77 -5.20 -15.39 -3.18
N GLU A 78 -5.23 -16.60 -2.64
CA GLU A 78 -4.73 -16.89 -1.30
C GLU A 78 -3.20 -16.94 -1.30
N GLN A 79 -2.55 -16.35 -0.29
CA GLN A 79 -1.12 -16.52 -0.08
C GLN A 79 -0.82 -17.93 0.41
N ARG A 80 0.24 -18.52 -0.13
CA ARG A 80 0.75 -19.84 0.29
C ARG A 80 2.26 -19.82 0.37
N GLY A 81 2.81 -20.58 1.32
CA GLY A 81 4.23 -20.68 1.63
C GLY A 81 4.53 -20.33 3.08
N GLY A 82 5.66 -20.78 3.59
CA GLY A 82 6.12 -20.58 4.97
C GLY A 82 6.80 -19.24 5.15
N GLY A 83 7.77 -18.91 4.28
CA GLY A 83 8.51 -17.65 4.29
C GLY A 83 7.91 -16.58 3.38
N LEU A 84 8.35 -15.33 3.54
CA LEU A 84 7.90 -14.23 2.69
C LEU A 84 8.41 -14.42 1.25
N ASP A 85 9.61 -14.94 1.05
CA ASP A 85 10.17 -15.29 -0.25
C ASP A 85 9.29 -16.31 -1.00
N GLU A 86 8.84 -17.38 -0.31
CA GLU A 86 7.92 -18.36 -0.88
C GLU A 86 6.56 -17.75 -1.19
N ARG A 87 6.03 -16.89 -0.31
CA ARG A 87 4.75 -16.22 -0.51
C ARG A 87 4.78 -15.29 -1.73
N ILE A 88 5.86 -14.51 -1.90
CA ILE A 88 6.07 -13.64 -3.05
C ILE A 88 6.18 -14.48 -4.33
N ALA A 89 7.01 -15.53 -4.32
CA ALA A 89 7.19 -16.41 -5.48
C ALA A 89 5.85 -17.06 -5.89
N ASN A 90 5.11 -17.61 -4.94
CA ASN A 90 3.83 -18.24 -5.21
C ASN A 90 2.76 -17.24 -5.68
N ALA A 91 2.71 -16.03 -5.11
CA ALA A 91 1.78 -14.99 -5.55
C ALA A 91 2.00 -14.62 -7.03
N LEU A 92 3.26 -14.43 -7.43
CA LEU A 92 3.62 -14.14 -8.80
C LEU A 92 3.34 -15.31 -9.75
N LEU A 93 3.68 -16.54 -9.35
CA LEU A 93 3.40 -17.75 -10.13
C LEU A 93 1.90 -17.98 -10.32
N ASP A 94 1.09 -17.85 -9.26
CA ASP A 94 -0.35 -18.05 -9.33
C ASP A 94 -1.05 -16.97 -10.16
N ALA A 95 -0.57 -15.73 -10.07
CA ALA A 95 -1.04 -14.64 -10.92
C ALA A 95 -0.74 -14.93 -12.39
N ARG A 96 0.51 -15.34 -12.71
CA ARG A 96 0.95 -15.66 -14.06
C ARG A 96 0.27 -16.90 -14.64
N ALA A 97 0.06 -17.93 -13.83
CA ALA A 97 -0.62 -19.16 -14.26
C ALA A 97 -2.04 -18.91 -14.77
N ARG A 98 -2.73 -17.89 -14.22
CA ARG A 98 -4.07 -17.48 -14.68
C ARG A 98 -4.00 -16.66 -15.97
N VAL A 99 -3.05 -15.72 -16.03
CA VAL A 99 -2.83 -14.87 -17.22
C VAL A 99 -1.33 -14.60 -17.35
N PRO A 100 -0.68 -15.04 -18.43
CA PRO A 100 0.79 -14.97 -18.61
C PRO A 100 1.24 -13.57 -19.03
N LEU A 101 1.06 -12.60 -18.15
CA LEU A 101 1.48 -11.21 -18.34
C LEU A 101 2.70 -10.89 -17.47
N PRO A 102 3.53 -9.90 -17.86
CA PRO A 102 4.47 -9.27 -16.96
C PRO A 102 3.77 -8.84 -15.67
N ALA A 103 4.43 -9.01 -14.53
CA ALA A 103 3.85 -8.75 -13.22
C ALA A 103 4.67 -7.75 -12.42
N VAL A 104 4.02 -6.76 -11.84
CA VAL A 104 4.58 -5.83 -10.85
C VAL A 104 3.98 -6.18 -9.50
N LEU A 105 4.81 -6.66 -8.57
CA LEU A 105 4.40 -6.95 -7.21
C LEU A 105 4.77 -5.78 -6.31
N ILE A 106 3.84 -5.37 -5.45
CA ILE A 106 4.02 -4.36 -4.40
C ILE A 106 3.47 -4.85 -3.05
N GLY A 107 3.99 -4.29 -1.96
CA GLY A 107 3.45 -4.47 -0.61
C GLY A 107 2.15 -3.70 -0.36
N MET A 108 1.59 -3.88 0.83
CA MET A 108 0.41 -3.15 1.32
C MET A 108 0.75 -1.90 2.13
N ASP A 109 2.02 -1.61 2.32
CA ASP A 109 2.56 -0.74 3.36
C ASP A 109 3.02 0.61 2.83
N THR A 110 2.86 0.87 1.53
CA THR A 110 3.28 2.09 0.82
C THR A 110 2.07 2.87 0.28
N PRO A 111 1.24 3.51 1.15
CA PRO A 111 0.01 4.20 0.73
C PRO A 111 0.27 5.42 -0.17
N GLN A 112 1.51 5.90 -0.28
CA GLN A 112 1.95 6.97 -1.17
C GLN A 112 2.18 6.52 -2.62
N VAL A 113 2.01 5.22 -2.94
CA VAL A 113 2.11 4.73 -4.31
C VAL A 113 1.08 5.43 -5.21
N THR A 114 1.49 5.73 -6.44
CA THR A 114 0.64 6.41 -7.41
C THR A 114 0.45 5.56 -8.67
N PRO A 115 -0.64 5.79 -9.44
CA PRO A 115 -0.81 5.14 -10.73
C PRO A 115 0.37 5.40 -11.69
N GLY A 116 0.99 6.60 -11.63
CA GLY A 116 2.17 6.93 -12.43
C GLY A 116 3.35 6.02 -12.13
N LEU A 117 3.72 5.87 -10.84
CA LEU A 117 4.81 4.98 -10.42
C LEU A 117 4.58 3.52 -10.88
N LEU A 118 3.35 3.04 -10.80
CA LEU A 118 3.02 1.68 -11.25
C LEU A 118 3.08 1.53 -12.77
N THR A 119 2.67 2.57 -13.50
CA THR A 119 2.79 2.62 -14.96
C THR A 119 4.26 2.63 -15.38
N ASP A 120 5.09 3.48 -14.74
CA ASP A 120 6.53 3.59 -15.00
C ASP A 120 7.25 2.27 -14.70
N ALA A 121 6.81 1.53 -13.67
CA ALA A 121 7.36 0.21 -13.37
C ALA A 121 6.90 -0.87 -14.36
N ALA A 122 5.67 -0.81 -14.89
CA ALA A 122 5.12 -1.83 -15.78
C ALA A 122 5.52 -1.64 -17.24
N ALA A 123 5.63 -0.40 -17.72
CA ALA A 123 5.87 -0.11 -19.13
C ALA A 123 7.17 -0.70 -19.68
N PRO A 124 8.33 -0.65 -18.99
CA PRO A 124 9.57 -1.28 -19.47
C PRO A 124 9.47 -2.79 -19.60
N LEU A 125 8.69 -3.45 -18.74
CA LEU A 125 8.46 -4.89 -18.80
C LEU A 125 7.62 -5.29 -20.02
N VAL A 126 6.59 -4.49 -20.33
CA VAL A 126 5.70 -4.71 -21.47
C VAL A 126 6.43 -4.47 -22.79
N SER A 127 7.23 -3.42 -22.88
CA SER A 127 8.01 -3.07 -24.07
C SER A 127 9.28 -3.91 -24.26
N ALA A 128 9.59 -4.81 -23.31
CA ALA A 128 10.86 -5.55 -23.23
C ALA A 128 12.11 -4.65 -23.17
N ALA A 129 11.95 -3.40 -22.73
CA ALA A 129 13.07 -2.50 -22.45
C ALA A 129 13.84 -2.92 -21.20
N ALA A 130 13.17 -3.58 -20.23
CA ALA A 130 13.77 -4.21 -19.07
C ALA A 130 13.19 -5.63 -18.86
N ASP A 131 13.95 -6.48 -18.16
CA ASP A 131 13.52 -7.82 -17.72
C ASP A 131 12.94 -7.77 -16.32
N ALA A 132 13.40 -6.81 -15.51
CA ALA A 132 12.90 -6.54 -14.16
C ALA A 132 12.83 -5.04 -13.89
N THR A 133 11.92 -4.65 -13.00
CA THR A 133 11.88 -3.31 -12.36
C THR A 133 11.97 -3.48 -10.86
N PHE A 134 12.68 -2.59 -10.17
CA PHE A 134 12.98 -2.76 -8.76
C PHE A 134 12.93 -1.43 -8.01
N GLY A 135 12.21 -1.39 -6.88
CA GLY A 135 12.12 -0.24 -6.00
C GLY A 135 12.54 -0.58 -4.58
N PHE A 136 13.61 0.06 -4.09
CA PHE A 136 14.04 -0.08 -2.71
C PHE A 136 13.03 0.53 -1.75
N ALA A 137 12.95 -0.05 -0.54
CA ALA A 137 12.32 0.57 0.62
C ALA A 137 13.41 1.16 1.55
N GLU A 138 13.11 2.27 2.23
CA GLU A 138 14.08 2.96 3.11
C GLU A 138 14.61 2.07 4.25
N ASP A 139 13.84 1.05 4.68
CA ASP A 139 14.25 0.08 5.70
C ASP A 139 15.30 -0.93 5.23
N GLY A 140 15.74 -0.83 3.95
CA GLY A 140 16.66 -1.75 3.28
C GLY A 140 15.99 -2.96 2.64
N GLY A 141 14.66 -3.03 2.65
CA GLY A 141 13.84 -3.96 1.89
C GLY A 141 13.59 -3.49 0.45
N PHE A 142 12.45 -3.89 -0.09
CA PHE A 142 11.94 -3.39 -1.37
C PHE A 142 10.41 -3.28 -1.30
N TRP A 143 9.87 -2.20 -1.87
CA TRP A 143 8.44 -1.98 -1.97
C TRP A 143 7.86 -2.48 -3.29
N LEU A 144 8.72 -2.61 -4.33
CA LEU A 144 8.32 -3.03 -5.68
C LEU A 144 9.31 -4.02 -6.28
N LEU A 145 8.76 -5.07 -6.87
CA LEU A 145 9.47 -6.01 -7.73
C LEU A 145 8.63 -6.30 -8.98
N GLY A 146 9.08 -5.83 -10.13
CA GLY A 146 8.49 -6.16 -11.43
C GLY A 146 9.32 -7.20 -12.17
N LEU A 147 8.65 -8.17 -12.78
CA LEU A 147 9.28 -9.23 -13.60
C LEU A 147 8.51 -9.40 -14.89
N ARG A 148 9.23 -9.40 -16.03
CA ARG A 148 8.69 -9.74 -17.34
C ARG A 148 8.37 -11.23 -17.41
N GLU A 149 9.28 -12.06 -16.94
CA GLU A 149 9.13 -13.50 -16.79
C GLU A 149 9.30 -13.88 -15.32
N VAL A 150 8.38 -14.66 -14.76
CA VAL A 150 8.44 -15.11 -13.36
C VAL A 150 9.19 -16.43 -13.28
N ASP A 151 10.39 -16.39 -12.69
CA ASP A 151 11.17 -17.58 -12.33
C ASP A 151 11.29 -17.63 -10.79
N PRO A 152 10.81 -18.70 -10.12
CA PRO A 152 10.94 -18.86 -8.68
C PRO A 152 12.39 -18.78 -8.18
N ALA A 153 13.37 -19.18 -9.00
CA ALA A 153 14.78 -19.13 -8.64
C ALA A 153 15.28 -17.70 -8.38
N LEU A 154 14.60 -16.68 -8.91
CA LEU A 154 14.90 -15.28 -8.65
C LEU A 154 14.50 -14.82 -7.25
N LEU A 155 13.64 -15.58 -6.55
CA LEU A 155 12.96 -15.18 -5.33
C LEU A 155 13.28 -16.11 -4.14
N LEU A 156 13.21 -17.42 -4.37
CA LEU A 156 13.37 -18.42 -3.32
C LEU A 156 14.76 -18.36 -2.67
N GLY A 157 14.77 -18.38 -1.33
CA GLY A 157 16.00 -18.32 -0.54
C GLY A 157 16.64 -16.93 -0.44
N VAL A 158 15.98 -15.87 -0.91
CA VAL A 158 16.40 -14.49 -0.60
C VAL A 158 16.09 -14.22 0.87
N PRO A 159 17.08 -13.75 1.68
CA PRO A 159 16.84 -13.42 3.07
C PRO A 159 15.83 -12.27 3.19
N MET A 160 14.67 -12.55 3.83
CA MET A 160 13.59 -11.57 3.99
C MET A 160 13.58 -10.93 5.37
N SER A 161 12.91 -9.78 5.51
CA SER A 161 12.73 -9.04 6.76
C SER A 161 14.06 -8.64 7.44
N ARG A 162 15.02 -8.22 6.63
CA ARG A 162 16.35 -7.77 7.05
C ARG A 162 16.68 -6.43 6.39
N PRO A 163 17.58 -5.62 7.02
CA PRO A 163 17.98 -4.33 6.44
C PRO A 163 18.76 -4.44 5.11
N ASP A 164 19.14 -5.64 4.70
CA ASP A 164 19.88 -5.92 3.47
C ASP A 164 19.07 -6.76 2.45
N THR A 165 17.78 -6.99 2.71
CA THR A 165 16.88 -7.79 1.85
C THR A 165 16.85 -7.25 0.42
N GLY A 166 16.69 -5.95 0.24
CA GLY A 166 16.64 -5.32 -1.08
C GLY A 166 17.94 -5.51 -1.86
N SER A 167 19.09 -5.36 -1.21
CA SER A 167 20.41 -5.59 -1.81
C SER A 167 20.59 -7.06 -2.23
N HIS A 168 20.16 -8.01 -1.41
CA HIS A 168 20.20 -9.43 -1.75
C HIS A 168 19.28 -9.77 -2.94
N GLN A 169 18.09 -9.19 -2.97
CA GLN A 169 17.15 -9.39 -4.07
C GLN A 169 17.70 -8.81 -5.37
N LEU A 170 18.19 -7.57 -5.34
CA LEU A 170 18.78 -6.92 -6.52
C LEU A 170 19.96 -7.73 -7.06
N LEU A 171 20.89 -8.13 -6.17
CA LEU A 171 22.06 -8.95 -6.55
C LEU A 171 21.64 -10.30 -7.17
N ARG A 172 20.53 -10.89 -6.73
CA ARG A 172 19.98 -12.12 -7.31
C ARG A 172 19.52 -11.90 -8.75
N LEU A 173 18.85 -10.77 -9.02
CA LEU A 173 18.41 -10.39 -10.38
C LEU A 173 19.62 -10.09 -11.29
N GLU A 174 20.61 -9.37 -10.81
CA GLU A 174 21.84 -9.06 -11.54
C GLU A 174 22.63 -10.33 -11.90
N ARG A 175 22.77 -11.27 -10.95
CA ARG A 175 23.46 -12.56 -11.18
C ARG A 175 22.72 -13.45 -12.19
N ALA A 176 21.42 -13.27 -12.34
CA ALA A 176 20.64 -13.92 -13.39
C ALA A 176 20.81 -13.25 -14.76
N GLY A 177 21.59 -12.17 -14.86
CA GLY A 177 21.84 -11.44 -16.12
C GLY A 177 20.66 -10.61 -16.59
N LEU A 178 19.70 -10.29 -15.72
CA LEU A 178 18.53 -9.51 -16.09
C LEU A 178 18.88 -8.04 -16.30
N LYS A 179 18.27 -7.40 -17.28
CA LYS A 179 18.28 -5.96 -17.45
C LYS A 179 17.26 -5.35 -16.48
N ILE A 180 17.77 -4.61 -15.49
CA ILE A 180 16.98 -4.08 -14.40
C ILE A 180 16.81 -2.56 -14.56
N GLU A 181 15.59 -2.06 -14.38
CA GLU A 181 15.30 -0.64 -14.26
C GLU A 181 14.88 -0.33 -12.83
N LEU A 182 15.54 0.66 -12.21
CA LEU A 182 15.22 1.09 -10.85
C LEU A 182 14.12 2.14 -10.88
N VAL A 183 13.17 2.01 -9.96
CA VAL A 183 12.14 3.03 -9.70
C VAL A 183 12.46 3.78 -8.40
N PRO A 184 11.83 4.94 -8.13
CA PRO A 184 12.06 5.69 -6.91
C PRO A 184 11.91 4.86 -5.65
N GLU A 185 12.76 5.14 -4.65
CA GLU A 185 12.66 4.57 -3.30
C GLU A 185 11.43 5.12 -2.58
N LEU A 186 10.75 4.29 -1.80
CA LEU A 186 9.62 4.67 -0.97
C LEU A 186 9.85 4.25 0.49
N THR A 187 9.09 4.88 1.39
CA THR A 187 9.06 4.53 2.81
C THR A 187 7.88 3.63 3.11
N ASP A 188 8.10 2.52 3.81
CA ASP A 188 7.03 1.69 4.34
C ASP A 188 6.48 2.26 5.65
N VAL A 189 5.20 2.07 5.92
CA VAL A 189 4.58 2.43 7.19
C VAL A 189 4.87 1.35 8.24
N ASP A 190 5.96 1.43 8.98
CA ASP A 190 6.29 0.44 10.01
C ASP A 190 6.28 1.01 11.42
N THR A 191 6.67 2.27 11.59
CA THR A 191 6.72 2.97 12.87
C THR A 191 5.77 4.17 12.90
N ALA A 192 5.49 4.70 14.08
CA ALA A 192 4.67 5.91 14.24
C ALA A 192 5.31 7.14 13.56
N GLU A 193 6.63 7.24 13.56
CA GLU A 193 7.38 8.32 12.90
C GLU A 193 7.22 8.26 11.38
N GLU A 194 7.39 7.08 10.79
CA GLU A 194 7.16 6.86 9.36
C GLU A 194 5.71 7.14 8.97
N ALA A 195 4.75 6.69 9.79
CA ALA A 195 3.33 6.98 9.58
C ALA A 195 3.06 8.49 9.50
N GLU A 196 3.68 9.30 10.37
CA GLU A 196 3.57 10.76 10.36
C GLU A 196 4.20 11.38 9.11
N ARG A 197 5.40 10.94 8.78
CA ARG A 197 6.15 11.42 7.62
C ARG A 197 5.40 11.12 6.32
N ILE A 198 4.87 9.92 6.18
CA ILE A 198 4.09 9.53 5.01
C ILE A 198 2.77 10.30 4.95
N ALA A 199 2.03 10.41 6.07
CA ALA A 199 0.79 11.16 6.11
C ALA A 199 0.97 12.64 5.69
N ALA A 200 2.11 13.25 6.04
CA ALA A 200 2.45 14.60 5.62
C ALA A 200 2.70 14.72 4.10
N GLN A 201 3.19 13.65 3.45
CA GLN A 201 3.39 13.61 1.99
C GLN A 201 2.07 13.44 1.22
N ILE A 202 1.08 12.76 1.84
CA ILE A 202 -0.21 12.44 1.20
C ILE A 202 -1.41 12.93 2.04
N PRO A 203 -1.52 14.23 2.38
CA PRO A 203 -2.47 14.74 3.38
C PRO A 203 -3.94 14.48 3.02
N GLU A 204 -4.26 14.31 1.74
CA GLU A 204 -5.63 14.05 1.26
C GLU A 204 -5.97 12.55 1.21
N SER A 205 -5.06 11.66 1.62
CA SER A 205 -5.27 10.21 1.60
C SER A 205 -6.21 9.73 2.72
N GLY A 206 -6.76 8.53 2.57
CA GLY A 206 -7.49 7.83 3.62
C GLY A 206 -6.61 7.56 4.84
N PHE A 207 -5.37 7.17 4.59
CA PHE A 207 -4.37 6.91 5.62
C PHE A 207 -4.07 8.15 6.48
N ALA A 208 -3.80 9.32 5.85
CA ALA A 208 -3.52 10.56 6.58
C ALA A 208 -4.73 11.02 7.41
N ARG A 209 -5.94 10.94 6.85
CA ARG A 209 -7.18 11.24 7.60
C ARG A 209 -7.37 10.29 8.78
N ARG A 210 -7.11 8.99 8.60
CA ARG A 210 -7.21 8.01 9.68
C ARG A 210 -6.22 8.30 10.80
N LEU A 211 -4.95 8.55 10.47
CA LEU A 211 -3.92 8.89 11.44
C LEU A 211 -4.29 10.15 12.24
N THR A 212 -4.74 11.20 11.57
CA THR A 212 -5.20 12.44 12.22
C THR A 212 -6.36 12.17 13.17
N GLY A 213 -7.35 11.37 12.75
CA GLY A 213 -8.50 11.00 13.56
C GLY A 213 -8.12 10.25 14.85
N LEU A 214 -7.08 9.42 14.80
CA LEU A 214 -6.60 8.68 15.98
C LEU A 214 -5.87 9.58 17.00
N ARG A 215 -5.34 10.72 16.57
CA ARG A 215 -4.63 11.68 17.43
C ARG A 215 -5.53 12.68 18.11
N LEU A 216 -6.76 12.84 17.63
CA LEU A 216 -7.74 13.70 18.29
C LEU A 216 -8.15 13.08 19.64
N PRO A 217 -8.30 13.90 20.70
CA PRO A 217 -8.88 13.44 21.96
C PRO A 217 -10.21 12.73 21.72
N ALA A 218 -10.51 11.69 22.49
CA ALA A 218 -11.73 10.90 22.33
C ALA A 218 -13.02 11.76 22.35
N SER A 219 -12.98 12.91 23.02
CA SER A 219 -14.06 13.92 23.08
C SER A 219 -14.27 14.69 21.75
N VAL A 220 -13.34 14.61 20.80
CA VAL A 220 -13.38 15.31 19.50
C VAL A 220 -13.49 14.32 18.34
N ARG A 221 -13.39 13.02 18.60
CA ARG A 221 -13.51 11.97 17.55
C ARG A 221 -14.97 11.90 17.09
N LEU A 222 -15.26 12.49 15.93
CA LEU A 222 -16.54 12.33 15.25
C LEU A 222 -16.65 10.86 14.74
N ARG A 223 -17.83 10.22 14.94
CA ARG A 223 -18.09 8.91 14.36
C ARG A 223 -18.29 9.06 12.86
N ASP A 224 -17.97 8.02 12.09
CA ASP A 224 -18.19 8.02 10.63
C ASP A 224 -19.64 8.35 10.22
N SER A 225 -20.62 8.00 11.08
CA SER A 225 -22.03 8.41 10.97
C SER A 225 -22.23 9.92 10.99
N ASP A 226 -21.41 10.64 11.73
CA ASP A 226 -21.55 12.10 11.91
C ASP A 226 -20.99 12.86 10.69
N LEU A 227 -20.02 12.26 9.98
CA LEU A 227 -19.48 12.78 8.72
C LEU A 227 -20.46 12.68 7.55
N GLN A 228 -21.40 11.72 7.55
CA GLN A 228 -22.45 11.63 6.53
C GLN A 228 -23.52 12.70 6.71
N ILE A 229 -23.82 13.09 7.94
CA ILE A 229 -24.81 14.16 8.24
C ILE A 229 -24.28 15.52 7.78
N LEU A 230 -22.96 15.76 7.90
CA LEU A 230 -22.31 17.01 7.46
C LEU A 230 -22.26 17.18 5.93
N ARG A 231 -22.42 16.11 5.16
CA ARG A 231 -22.47 16.15 3.68
C ARG A 231 -23.82 16.58 3.11
N PHE A 232 -24.88 16.55 3.91
CA PHE A 232 -26.27 16.89 3.48
C PHE A 232 -26.83 18.18 4.09
N GLY A 233 -26.11 18.82 5.02
CA GLY A 233 -26.51 20.08 5.61
C GLY A 233 -25.51 21.19 5.33
N ILE A 234 -25.96 22.27 4.68
CA ILE A 234 -25.16 23.48 4.44
C ILE A 234 -24.92 24.17 5.80
N VAL A 235 -23.87 23.76 6.50
CA VAL A 235 -23.35 24.51 7.67
C VAL A 235 -21.83 24.57 7.55
N GLN A 236 -21.30 25.75 7.26
CA GLN A 236 -19.86 26.03 7.34
C GLN A 236 -19.42 26.00 8.80
N LEU A 237 -18.87 24.90 9.26
CA LEU A 237 -18.16 24.83 10.53
C LEU A 237 -16.71 25.32 10.28
N ARG A 238 -16.41 26.57 10.61
CA ARG A 238 -15.01 27.05 10.71
C ARG A 238 -14.46 26.57 12.04
N LEU A 239 -13.64 25.52 12.01
CA LEU A 239 -12.84 25.10 13.16
C LEU A 239 -11.62 26.04 13.25
N VAL A 240 -11.65 27.00 14.16
CA VAL A 240 -10.47 27.80 14.51
C VAL A 240 -9.75 27.10 15.65
N VAL A 241 -8.68 26.36 15.33
CA VAL A 241 -7.77 25.80 16.33
C VAL A 241 -6.76 26.87 16.71
N SER A 242 -6.94 27.49 17.88
CA SER A 242 -5.94 28.36 18.48
C SER A 242 -4.97 27.55 19.33
N ILE A 243 -3.67 27.63 19.07
CA ILE A 243 -2.58 26.89 19.72
C ILE A 243 -2.24 27.42 21.13
N ALA A 244 -3.11 28.21 21.75
CA ALA A 244 -2.91 28.69 23.13
C ALA A 244 -4.22 28.70 23.90
N GLY A 245 -4.40 27.69 24.77
CA GLY A 245 -5.35 27.70 25.89
C GLY A 245 -6.80 27.33 25.55
N TRP A 246 -7.26 26.28 26.16
CA TRP A 246 -8.62 25.77 26.14
C TRP A 246 -9.65 26.86 26.54
N ARG A 247 -10.58 27.19 25.66
CA ARG A 247 -11.87 27.82 25.99
C ARG A 247 -13.00 27.07 25.29
N GLU A 248 -14.10 26.93 26.04
CA GLU A 248 -15.35 26.28 25.66
C GLU A 248 -15.86 26.71 24.27
N VAL A 249 -16.18 25.73 23.41
CA VAL A 249 -16.83 25.98 22.12
C VAL A 249 -18.33 26.08 22.36
N ARG A 250 -18.92 27.27 22.19
CA ARG A 250 -20.37 27.45 22.10
C ARG A 250 -20.80 27.43 20.64
N ALA A 251 -21.81 26.62 20.36
CA ALA A 251 -22.47 26.64 19.06
C ALA A 251 -23.28 27.93 18.93
N VAL A 252 -23.03 28.72 17.87
CA VAL A 252 -23.88 29.86 17.52
C VAL A 252 -24.75 29.43 16.35
N SER A 253 -26.06 29.29 16.58
CA SER A 253 -27.04 29.19 15.50
C SER A 253 -27.41 30.60 15.05
N SER A 254 -27.15 30.91 13.79
CA SER A 254 -27.71 32.10 13.14
C SER A 254 -29.05 31.74 12.52
N GLN A 255 -30.05 32.52 12.89
CA GLN A 255 -31.36 32.59 12.23
C GLN A 255 -31.24 33.09 10.81
#